data_43da256b14dd6de56c9d7e10730ac8e5
#
_entry.id   43da256b14dd6de56c9d7e10730ac8e5
#
_cell.length_a   1.000
_cell.length_b   1.000
_cell.length_c   1.000
_cell.angle_alpha   90.00
_cell.angle_beta   90.00
_cell.angle_gamma   90.00
#
_symmetry.space_group_name_H-M   'P 1'
#
loop_
_entity.id
_entity.type
_entity.pdbx_description
1 polymer ?
#
loop_
_entity_poly.entity_id
_entity_poly.type
_entity_poly.pdbx_seq_one_letter_code
_entity_poly.pdbx_strand_id
1 'polypeptide(L)'
;MTNTKVATYAPNPDLNDATTQAQVNALAAWVAANPQAVIKPIPGKLAEGGLPAYLRRDHGKRADINRKLAEGVSVAEFLTYARPLGGGYVDLVAAVHGGYSRSANGYGKPYVTITK
;
A
#
# COMPACT_ATOMS: atom_id res chain seq x y z
N MET A 1 -20.46 21.88 -4.54
CA MET A 1 -20.15 21.23 -4.62
C MET A 1 -19.38 20.80 -4.21
N THR A 2 -19.44 20.43 -3.99
CA THR A 2 -18.86 19.90 -3.71
C THR A 2 -18.27 19.15 -3.57
N ASN A 3 -18.36 19.40 -3.61
CA ASN A 3 -17.48 18.41 -3.80
C ASN A 3 -17.16 17.51 -2.63
N THR A 4 -17.89 16.49 -2.52
CA THR A 4 -17.82 15.60 -1.40
C THR A 4 -17.03 14.34 -1.69
N LYS A 5 -16.25 14.37 -2.75
CA LYS A 5 -15.46 13.18 -3.09
C LYS A 5 -14.47 12.86 -2.01
N VAL A 6 -14.39 11.59 -1.69
CA VAL A 6 -13.36 11.09 -0.80
C VAL A 6 -12.03 11.20 -1.53
N ALA A 7 -11.04 11.83 -0.88
CA ALA A 7 -9.72 11.91 -1.46
C ALA A 7 -9.09 10.52 -1.46
N THR A 8 -8.62 10.09 -2.61
CA THR A 8 -7.97 8.81 -2.78
C THR A 8 -6.57 9.05 -3.31
N TYR A 9 -5.58 8.42 -2.69
CA TYR A 9 -4.21 8.55 -3.16
C TYR A 9 -4.08 7.95 -4.56
N ALA A 10 -3.51 8.72 -5.49
CA ALA A 10 -3.30 8.27 -6.85
C ALA A 10 -1.79 8.12 -7.09
N PRO A 11 -1.31 6.88 -7.32
CA PRO A 11 0.11 6.66 -7.62
C PRO A 11 0.52 7.39 -8.88
N ASN A 12 1.76 7.88 -8.93
CA ASN A 12 2.30 8.55 -10.10
C ASN A 12 2.84 7.49 -11.08
N PRO A 13 2.20 7.31 -12.24
CA PRO A 13 2.63 6.26 -13.19
C PRO A 13 3.97 6.56 -13.85
N ASP A 14 4.47 7.79 -13.76
CA ASP A 14 5.74 8.16 -14.37
C ASP A 14 6.95 7.72 -13.54
N LEU A 15 6.73 7.35 -12.28
CA LEU A 15 7.81 6.87 -11.43
C LEU A 15 8.00 5.37 -11.65
N ASN A 16 9.26 4.94 -11.67
CA ASN A 16 9.58 3.58 -12.12
C ASN A 16 9.26 2.51 -11.09
N ASP A 17 9.73 2.65 -9.89
CA ASP A 17 9.60 1.61 -8.87
C ASP A 17 8.88 2.12 -7.65
N ALA A 18 8.06 1.25 -7.06
CA ALA A 18 7.33 1.58 -5.85
C ALA A 18 8.26 1.88 -4.69
N THR A 19 9.48 1.37 -4.72
CA THR A 19 10.44 1.57 -3.65
C THR A 19 11.29 2.82 -3.82
N THR A 20 11.10 3.60 -4.89
CA THR A 20 11.90 4.82 -5.07
C THR A 20 11.57 5.82 -3.96
N GLN A 21 12.57 6.63 -3.61
CA GLN A 21 12.36 7.63 -2.58
C GLN A 21 11.30 8.66 -3.00
N ALA A 22 11.21 8.96 -4.29
CA ALA A 22 10.21 9.89 -4.80
C ALA A 22 8.79 9.39 -4.54
N GLN A 23 8.54 8.09 -4.76
CA GLN A 23 7.24 7.50 -4.52
C GLN A 23 6.90 7.49 -3.03
N VAL A 24 7.87 7.11 -2.22
CA VAL A 24 7.69 7.08 -0.76
C VAL A 24 7.39 8.48 -0.25
N ASN A 25 8.15 9.48 -0.71
CA ASN A 25 7.94 10.86 -0.29
C ASN A 25 6.57 11.39 -0.70
N ALA A 26 6.12 11.06 -1.91
CA ALA A 26 4.82 11.50 -2.39
C ALA A 26 3.68 10.93 -1.52
N LEU A 27 3.77 9.65 -1.19
CA LEU A 27 2.76 9.05 -0.33
C LEU A 27 2.81 9.63 1.08
N ALA A 28 4.00 9.82 1.63
CA ALA A 28 4.13 10.38 2.97
C ALA A 28 3.55 11.79 3.03
N ALA A 29 3.76 12.61 2.00
CA ALA A 29 3.20 13.95 1.94
C ALA A 29 1.67 13.91 1.86
N TRP A 30 1.13 13.00 1.06
CA TRP A 30 -0.32 12.87 0.94
C TRP A 30 -0.94 12.43 2.28
N VAL A 31 -0.31 11.49 2.98
CA VAL A 31 -0.79 11.04 4.29
C VAL A 31 -0.70 12.16 5.31
N ALA A 32 0.36 12.97 5.27
CA ALA A 32 0.47 14.12 6.19
C ALA A 32 -0.67 15.10 6.00
N ALA A 33 -1.15 15.26 4.76
CA ALA A 33 -2.29 16.11 4.47
C ALA A 33 -3.63 15.43 4.77
N ASN A 34 -3.63 14.11 4.94
CA ASN A 34 -4.83 13.33 5.20
C ASN A 34 -4.57 12.35 6.34
N PRO A 35 -4.37 12.85 7.57
CA PRO A 35 -3.90 12.00 8.68
C PRO A 35 -4.86 10.90 9.11
N GLN A 36 -6.11 10.96 8.69
CA GLN A 36 -7.09 9.94 9.03
C GLN A 36 -7.31 8.94 7.90
N ALA A 37 -6.41 8.93 6.93
CA ALA A 37 -6.52 8.03 5.78
C ALA A 37 -6.60 6.56 6.20
N VAL A 38 -7.38 5.81 5.45
CA VAL A 38 -7.65 4.40 5.71
C VAL A 38 -7.22 3.57 4.51
N ILE A 39 -6.65 2.41 4.79
CA ILE A 39 -6.26 1.44 3.77
C ILE A 39 -7.47 0.55 3.51
N LYS A 40 -7.87 0.42 2.24
CA LYS A 40 -9.02 -0.41 1.88
C LYS A 40 -8.61 -1.47 0.88
N PRO A 41 -8.73 -2.76 1.22
CA PRO A 41 -8.41 -3.80 0.27
C PRO A 41 -9.40 -3.80 -0.89
N ILE A 42 -8.90 -4.14 -2.08
CA ILE A 42 -9.72 -4.22 -3.27
C ILE A 42 -10.25 -5.65 -3.38
N PRO A 43 -11.59 -5.85 -3.42
CA PRO A 43 -12.14 -7.19 -3.48
C PRO A 43 -11.61 -7.99 -4.68
N GLY A 44 -11.27 -9.25 -4.44
CA GLY A 44 -10.84 -10.16 -5.49
C GLY A 44 -9.41 -10.01 -5.96
N LYS A 45 -8.63 -9.14 -5.33
CA LYS A 45 -7.25 -8.90 -5.76
C LYS A 45 -6.22 -9.66 -4.94
N LEU A 46 -6.62 -10.27 -3.84
CA LEU A 46 -5.70 -11.02 -3.01
C LEU A 46 -5.78 -12.51 -3.37
N ALA A 47 -4.62 -13.16 -3.34
CA ALA A 47 -4.57 -14.60 -3.52
C ALA A 47 -5.14 -15.30 -2.28
N GLU A 48 -5.31 -16.60 -2.38
CA GLU A 48 -5.70 -17.41 -1.25
C GLU A 48 -4.73 -17.17 -0.09
N GLY A 49 -5.28 -17.01 1.09
CA GLY A 49 -4.48 -16.68 2.27
C GLY A 49 -4.33 -15.18 2.52
N GLY A 50 -4.92 -14.32 1.68
CA GLY A 50 -4.94 -12.88 1.92
C GLY A 50 -3.68 -12.16 1.53
N LEU A 51 -2.84 -12.74 0.65
CA LEU A 51 -1.58 -12.14 0.25
C LEU A 51 -1.59 -11.78 -1.23
N PRO A 52 -0.87 -10.71 -1.62
CA PRO A 52 -0.77 -10.35 -3.03
C PRO A 52 0.12 -11.32 -3.80
N ALA A 53 -0.12 -11.43 -5.11
CA ALA A 53 0.59 -12.37 -5.96
C ALA A 53 2.09 -12.08 -6.07
N TYR A 54 2.52 -10.85 -5.77
CA TYR A 54 3.95 -10.52 -5.88
C TYR A 54 4.78 -11.02 -4.71
N LEU A 55 4.16 -11.57 -3.68
CA LEU A 55 4.88 -12.19 -2.57
C LEU A 55 5.05 -13.68 -2.86
N ARG A 56 6.28 -14.17 -2.70
CA ARG A 56 6.58 -15.58 -2.93
C ARG A 56 6.35 -16.44 -1.69
N ARG A 57 6.43 -15.82 -0.52
CA ARG A 57 6.36 -16.54 0.75
C ARG A 57 5.12 -16.13 1.50
N ASP A 58 4.50 -17.08 2.14
CA ASP A 58 3.30 -16.85 2.94
C ASP A 58 3.60 -16.67 4.42
N HIS A 59 4.87 -16.53 4.78
CA HIS A 59 5.29 -16.37 6.17
C HIS A 59 6.47 -15.39 6.25
N GLY A 60 6.77 -14.95 7.46
CA GLY A 60 7.84 -14.01 7.70
C GLY A 60 7.31 -12.58 7.83
N LYS A 61 8.22 -11.65 8.10
CA LYS A 61 7.85 -10.26 8.37
C LYS A 61 7.11 -9.61 7.22
N ARG A 62 7.58 -9.85 5.99
CA ARG A 62 6.96 -9.23 4.82
C ARG A 62 5.53 -9.72 4.62
N ALA A 63 5.30 -11.01 4.84
CA ALA A 63 3.96 -11.57 4.74
C ALA A 63 3.05 -10.99 5.83
N ASP A 64 3.56 -10.86 7.05
CA ASP A 64 2.78 -10.30 8.14
C ASP A 64 2.41 -8.85 7.88
N ILE A 65 3.34 -8.05 7.34
CA ILE A 65 3.09 -6.67 6.97
C ILE A 65 1.97 -6.58 5.94
N ASN A 66 2.01 -7.44 4.92
CA ASN A 66 1.01 -7.40 3.87
C ASN A 66 -0.35 -7.92 4.34
N ARG A 67 -0.38 -8.85 5.28
CA ARG A 67 -1.65 -9.26 5.86
C ARG A 67 -2.32 -8.11 6.62
N LYS A 68 -1.50 -7.30 7.29
CA LYS A 68 -2.03 -6.12 7.99
C LYS A 68 -2.66 -5.13 7.01
N LEU A 69 -2.03 -4.93 5.87
CA LEU A 69 -2.60 -4.08 4.82
C LEU A 69 -3.98 -4.57 4.39
N ALA A 70 -4.16 -5.87 4.31
CA ALA A 70 -5.41 -6.45 3.85
C ALA A 70 -6.54 -6.38 4.88
N GLU A 71 -6.26 -5.96 6.11
CA GLU A 71 -7.28 -5.86 7.17
C GLU A 71 -8.14 -4.61 7.07
N GLY A 72 -7.74 -3.63 6.30
CA GLY A 72 -8.53 -2.41 6.18
C GLY A 72 -8.33 -1.42 7.32
N VAL A 73 -7.14 -1.38 7.88
CA VAL A 73 -6.81 -0.48 9.01
C VAL A 73 -6.43 0.91 8.50
N SER A 74 -6.37 1.88 9.42
CA SER A 74 -5.88 3.21 9.09
C SER A 74 -4.39 3.15 8.75
N VAL A 75 -3.91 4.16 8.01
CA VAL A 75 -2.49 4.25 7.70
C VAL A 75 -1.68 4.36 9.00
N ALA A 76 -2.15 5.15 9.96
CA ALA A 76 -1.44 5.32 11.22
C ALA A 76 -1.30 3.98 11.96
N GLU A 77 -2.37 3.21 12.03
CA GLU A 77 -2.34 1.91 12.68
C GLU A 77 -1.40 0.96 11.95
N PHE A 78 -1.44 0.97 10.62
CA PHE A 78 -0.54 0.14 9.83
C PHE A 78 0.92 0.47 10.10
N LEU A 79 1.28 1.76 10.12
CA LEU A 79 2.66 2.16 10.35
C LEU A 79 3.15 1.73 11.75
N THR A 80 2.28 1.85 12.75
CA THR A 80 2.62 1.43 14.11
C THR A 80 2.93 -0.07 14.14
N TYR A 81 2.18 -0.86 13.38
CA TYR A 81 2.41 -2.30 13.30
C TYR A 81 3.65 -2.64 12.50
N ALA A 82 3.85 -1.98 11.36
CA ALA A 82 4.87 -2.38 10.38
C ALA A 82 6.29 -1.94 10.77
N ARG A 83 6.44 -0.78 11.40
CA ARG A 83 7.77 -0.25 11.66
C ARG A 83 8.65 -1.15 12.51
N PRO A 84 8.15 -1.76 13.59
CA PRO A 84 8.99 -2.72 14.33
C PRO A 84 9.41 -3.94 13.51
N LEU A 85 8.68 -4.23 12.44
CA LEU A 85 9.00 -5.34 11.55
C LEU A 85 9.90 -4.92 10.38
N GLY A 86 10.32 -3.65 10.37
CA GLY A 86 11.16 -3.14 9.29
C GLY A 86 10.39 -2.63 8.08
N GLY A 87 9.08 -2.47 8.19
CA GLY A 87 8.26 -1.96 7.11
C GLY A 87 7.86 -0.50 7.30
N GLY A 88 7.01 -0.02 6.42
CA GLY A 88 6.52 1.35 6.49
C GLY A 88 5.89 1.79 5.18
N TYR A 89 6.16 3.03 4.78
CA TYR A 89 5.59 3.59 3.55
C TYR A 89 5.95 2.80 2.30
N VAL A 90 7.13 2.16 2.27
CA VAL A 90 7.52 1.33 1.13
C VAL A 90 6.49 0.24 0.87
N ASP A 91 5.99 -0.38 1.92
CA ASP A 91 4.99 -1.44 1.77
C ASP A 91 3.64 -0.90 1.30
N LEU A 92 3.27 0.28 1.77
CA LEU A 92 2.05 0.94 1.30
C LEU A 92 2.14 1.27 -0.18
N VAL A 93 3.28 1.83 -0.60
CA VAL A 93 3.49 2.16 -2.01
C VAL A 93 3.43 0.89 -2.85
N ALA A 94 4.07 -0.18 -2.39
CA ALA A 94 4.02 -1.45 -3.11
C ALA A 94 2.59 -1.95 -3.27
N ALA A 95 1.77 -1.82 -2.24
CA ALA A 95 0.40 -2.30 -2.28
C ALA A 95 -0.46 -1.51 -3.27
N VAL A 96 -0.30 -0.19 -3.33
CA VAL A 96 -1.08 0.65 -4.24
C VAL A 96 -0.55 0.63 -5.67
N HIS A 97 0.71 0.23 -5.87
CA HIS A 97 1.29 0.09 -7.20
C HIS A 97 1.22 -1.33 -7.74
N GLY A 98 1.07 -2.32 -6.87
CA GLY A 98 1.00 -3.71 -7.29
C GLY A 98 2.34 -4.42 -7.32
N GLY A 99 3.27 -4.03 -6.46
CA GLY A 99 4.57 -4.68 -6.36
C GLY A 99 5.64 -3.71 -5.92
N TYR A 100 6.77 -4.27 -5.47
CA TYR A 100 7.87 -3.44 -4.98
C TYR A 100 8.67 -2.79 -6.09
N SER A 101 8.67 -3.38 -7.27
CA SER A 101 9.36 -2.81 -8.42
C SER A 101 8.61 -3.14 -9.69
N ARG A 102 8.94 -2.41 -10.75
CA ARG A 102 8.29 -2.58 -12.04
C ARG A 102 8.51 -3.98 -12.62
N SER A 103 9.62 -4.62 -12.26
CA SER A 103 9.92 -5.97 -12.71
C SER A 103 9.24 -7.05 -11.87
N ALA A 104 8.57 -6.67 -10.80
CA ALA A 104 7.92 -7.65 -9.94
C ALA A 104 6.74 -8.28 -10.67
N ASN A 105 6.53 -9.56 -10.41
CA ASN A 105 5.39 -10.26 -10.97
C ASN A 105 4.10 -9.61 -10.45
N GLY A 106 3.21 -9.28 -11.39
CA GLY A 106 1.96 -8.64 -11.01
C GLY A 106 2.04 -7.13 -10.81
N TYR A 107 3.17 -6.51 -11.11
CA TYR A 107 3.30 -5.07 -10.99
C TYR A 107 2.21 -4.38 -11.82
N GLY A 108 1.63 -3.33 -11.26
CA GLY A 108 0.54 -2.63 -11.91
C GLY A 108 -0.84 -3.15 -11.54
N LYS A 109 -0.91 -4.16 -10.67
CA LYS A 109 -2.17 -4.74 -10.21
C LYS A 109 -2.32 -4.49 -8.72
N PRO A 110 -2.68 -3.28 -8.30
CA PRO A 110 -2.79 -2.94 -6.88
C PRO A 110 -3.85 -3.79 -6.19
N TYR A 111 -3.65 -4.05 -4.90
CA TYR A 111 -4.64 -4.79 -4.14
C TYR A 111 -5.25 -3.98 -3.00
N VAL A 112 -4.79 -2.75 -2.78
CA VAL A 112 -5.41 -1.84 -1.82
C VAL A 112 -5.51 -0.44 -2.43
N THR A 113 -6.45 0.34 -1.89
CA THR A 113 -6.50 1.78 -2.12
C THR A 113 -6.32 2.47 -0.78
N ILE A 114 -5.91 3.73 -0.81
CA ILE A 114 -5.76 4.54 0.40
C ILE A 114 -6.66 5.73 0.23
N THR A 115 -7.65 5.86 1.09
CA THR A 115 -8.65 6.91 0.99
C THR A 115 -8.70 7.72 2.27
N LYS A 116 -9.13 8.96 2.11
CA LYS A 116 -9.32 9.85 3.25
C LYS A 116 -10.43 9.34 4.15
#